data_1ba89b2372b560a4274a7b3aa2855ffb
#
_entry.id   1ba89b2372b560a4274a7b3aa2855ffb
#
_cell.length_a   1.000
_cell.length_b   1.000
_cell.length_c   1.000
_cell.angle_alpha   90.00
_cell.angle_beta   90.00
_cell.angle_gamma   90.00
#
_symmetry.space_group_name_H-M   'P 1'
#
loop_
_entity.id
_entity.type
_entity.pdbx_description
1 polymer ?
#
loop_
_entity_poly.entity_id
_entity_poly.type
_entity_poly.pdbx_seq_one_letter_code
_entity_poly.pdbx_strand_id
1 'polypeptide(L)'
;EISTVNCDECHQVPTNYLDNGHLDSDNIAEVIFGSVATDSSVLSPTWDRSNTSCSNIYCHGAFSFSYGDSLITGNNSSVIWTDYESAECGTCHGLPPDGHTGTWTKQQCFICHSTVLDANGIIIDKTKHINGQVDLN
;
A
#
# COMPACT_ATOMS: atom_id res chain seq x y z
N GLU A 1 6.72 -7.72 -7.18
CA GLU A 1 6.92 -6.50 -6.37
C GLU A 1 6.35 -5.30 -7.11
N ILE A 2 5.38 -4.62 -6.52
CA ILE A 2 4.58 -3.56 -7.16
C ILE A 2 4.91 -2.15 -6.64
N SER A 3 5.74 -2.03 -5.60
CA SER A 3 6.14 -0.78 -4.95
C SER A 3 7.55 -0.87 -4.38
N THR A 4 8.11 0.27 -3.98
CA THR A 4 9.38 0.42 -3.26
C THR A 4 9.16 0.81 -1.80
N VAL A 5 8.12 0.29 -1.17
CA VAL A 5 7.84 0.51 0.26
C VAL A 5 9.03 0.03 1.10
N ASN A 6 9.52 0.90 1.96
CA ASN A 6 10.67 0.63 2.82
C ASN A 6 10.31 -0.28 4.01
N CYS A 7 11.30 -0.93 4.60
CA CYS A 7 11.08 -1.82 5.75
C CYS A 7 10.54 -1.08 6.98
N ASP A 8 10.89 0.20 7.14
CA ASP A 8 10.45 1.07 8.24
C ASP A 8 8.98 1.48 8.17
N GLU A 9 8.29 1.16 7.09
CA GLU A 9 6.83 1.34 7.01
C GLU A 9 6.02 0.28 7.78
N CYS A 10 6.67 -0.83 8.18
CA CYS A 10 6.02 -1.89 8.95
C CYS A 10 6.88 -2.40 10.11
N HIS A 11 8.17 -2.07 10.14
CA HIS A 11 9.11 -2.61 11.12
C HIS A 11 9.99 -1.52 11.71
N GLN A 12 10.37 -1.69 12.98
CA GLN A 12 11.49 -0.94 13.52
C GLN A 12 12.77 -1.43 12.84
N VAL A 13 13.42 -0.53 12.09
CA VAL A 13 14.69 -0.83 11.43
C VAL A 13 15.82 -0.43 12.39
N PRO A 14 16.57 -1.40 12.96
CA PRO A 14 17.65 -1.09 13.89
C PRO A 14 18.82 -0.45 13.15
N THR A 15 19.50 0.49 13.80
CA THR A 15 20.74 1.10 13.30
C THR A 15 21.96 0.34 13.76
N ASN A 16 21.85 -0.38 14.89
CA ASN A 16 22.90 -1.24 15.44
C ASN A 16 22.32 -2.60 15.85
N TYR A 17 23.17 -3.59 15.90
CA TYR A 17 22.82 -4.97 16.23
C TYR A 17 22.14 -5.14 17.61
N LEU A 18 22.49 -4.30 18.58
CA LEU A 18 21.99 -4.34 19.96
C LEU A 18 20.89 -3.31 20.25
N ASP A 19 20.33 -2.67 19.23
CA ASP A 19 19.23 -1.74 19.43
C ASP A 19 18.01 -2.47 19.98
N ASN A 20 17.26 -1.79 20.86
CA ASN A 20 15.99 -2.31 21.37
C ASN A 20 15.02 -2.58 20.21
N GLY A 21 14.26 -3.66 20.32
CA GLY A 21 13.34 -4.12 19.26
C GLY A 21 14.01 -4.90 18.14
N HIS A 22 15.32 -5.25 18.26
CA HIS A 22 16.00 -6.12 17.29
C HIS A 22 16.35 -7.50 17.88
N LEU A 23 17.06 -7.52 19.01
CA LEU A 23 17.41 -8.76 19.73
C LEU A 23 17.09 -8.56 21.22
N ASP A 24 15.82 -8.46 21.52
CA ASP A 24 15.36 -8.39 22.90
C ASP A 24 14.89 -9.77 23.41
N SER A 25 14.37 -9.79 24.63
CA SER A 25 14.13 -11.04 25.35
C SER A 25 12.84 -11.76 25.00
N ASP A 26 11.96 -11.15 24.21
CA ASP A 26 10.62 -11.70 23.94
C ASP A 26 10.53 -12.50 22.65
N ASN A 27 11.56 -12.47 21.80
CA ASN A 27 11.63 -13.14 20.49
C ASN A 27 10.45 -12.76 19.54
N ILE A 28 9.94 -11.54 19.68
CA ILE A 28 8.82 -11.01 18.90
C ILE A 28 9.32 -9.84 18.08
N ALA A 29 9.10 -9.88 16.78
CA ALA A 29 9.39 -8.71 15.93
C ALA A 29 8.32 -7.64 16.14
N GLU A 30 8.75 -6.40 16.41
CA GLU A 30 7.87 -5.26 16.54
C GLU A 30 7.33 -4.83 15.19
N VAL A 31 6.03 -4.54 15.16
CA VAL A 31 5.38 -3.91 14.01
C VAL A 31 5.10 -2.47 14.39
N ILE A 32 5.80 -1.55 13.73
CA ILE A 32 5.67 -0.10 13.89
C ILE A 32 5.35 0.48 12.52
N PHE A 33 4.19 1.10 12.40
CA PHE A 33 3.73 1.63 11.13
C PHE A 33 4.33 3.00 10.84
N GLY A 34 4.92 3.14 9.67
CA GLY A 34 5.53 4.38 9.18
C GLY A 34 4.52 5.36 8.57
N SER A 35 5.04 6.41 7.97
CA SER A 35 4.24 7.53 7.49
C SER A 35 3.33 7.17 6.32
N VAL A 36 3.78 6.33 5.40
CA VAL A 36 2.96 5.87 4.27
C VAL A 36 1.88 4.90 4.76
N ALA A 37 2.25 3.96 5.64
CA ALA A 37 1.30 3.00 6.19
C ALA A 37 0.15 3.68 6.95
N THR A 38 0.45 4.79 7.64
CA THR A 38 -0.52 5.57 8.45
C THR A 38 -1.20 6.70 7.68
N ASP A 39 -0.93 6.86 6.39
CA ASP A 39 -1.34 8.03 5.61
C ASP A 39 -1.01 9.35 6.35
N SER A 40 0.26 9.53 6.70
CA SER A 40 0.75 10.67 7.47
C SER A 40 -0.01 10.91 8.79
N SER A 41 -0.35 9.82 9.49
CA SER A 41 -1.09 9.80 10.77
C SER A 41 -2.61 10.04 10.66
N VAL A 42 -3.19 9.94 9.47
CA VAL A 42 -4.65 9.98 9.28
C VAL A 42 -5.27 8.63 9.68
N LEU A 43 -4.59 7.52 9.35
CA LEU A 43 -5.03 6.16 9.68
C LEU A 43 -4.43 5.68 10.99
N SER A 44 -5.11 4.73 11.62
CA SER A 44 -4.65 4.00 12.80
C SER A 44 -4.51 2.50 12.46
N PRO A 45 -3.40 2.09 11.82
CA PRO A 45 -3.16 0.70 11.50
C PRO A 45 -3.09 -0.19 12.74
N THR A 46 -3.49 -1.44 12.57
CA THR A 46 -3.36 -2.46 13.62
C THR A 46 -2.76 -3.74 13.05
N TRP A 47 -2.01 -4.44 13.89
CA TRP A 47 -1.47 -5.77 13.62
C TRP A 47 -2.07 -6.78 14.59
N ASP A 48 -2.72 -7.81 14.05
CA ASP A 48 -3.18 -8.97 14.82
C ASP A 48 -2.22 -10.13 14.59
N ARG A 49 -1.39 -10.39 15.55
CA ARG A 49 -0.38 -11.45 15.50
C ARG A 49 -1.00 -12.85 15.47
N SER A 50 -2.15 -13.03 16.10
CA SER A 50 -2.81 -14.34 16.19
C SER A 50 -3.38 -14.79 14.84
N ASN A 51 -3.85 -13.85 14.05
CA ASN A 51 -4.40 -14.05 12.71
C ASN A 51 -3.43 -13.66 11.59
N THR A 52 -2.23 -13.20 11.93
CA THR A 52 -1.22 -12.68 10.99
C THR A 52 -1.82 -11.65 10.02
N SER A 53 -2.67 -10.76 10.54
CA SER A 53 -3.40 -9.80 9.71
C SER A 53 -3.11 -8.36 10.09
N CYS A 54 -3.07 -7.51 9.08
CA CYS A 54 -2.99 -6.08 9.20
C CYS A 54 -4.32 -5.44 8.84
N SER A 55 -4.70 -4.36 9.54
CA SER A 55 -5.92 -3.61 9.25
C SER A 55 -5.65 -2.11 9.26
N ASN A 56 -6.46 -1.35 8.51
CA ASN A 56 -6.39 0.10 8.38
C ASN A 56 -5.02 0.62 7.88
N ILE A 57 -4.42 -0.08 6.93
CA ILE A 57 -3.14 0.31 6.32
C ILE A 57 -3.41 0.96 4.96
N TYR A 58 -2.83 2.15 4.72
CA TYR A 58 -2.91 2.86 3.45
C TYR A 58 -2.55 1.99 2.26
N CYS A 59 -1.39 1.34 2.30
CA CYS A 59 -0.87 0.50 1.22
C CYS A 59 -1.79 -0.66 0.82
N HIS A 60 -2.69 -1.07 1.71
CA HIS A 60 -3.63 -2.18 1.48
C HIS A 60 -5.07 -1.73 1.20
N GLY A 61 -5.29 -0.43 1.04
CA GLY A 61 -6.58 0.09 0.60
C GLY A 61 -7.43 0.71 1.70
N ALA A 62 -6.87 1.04 2.85
CA ALA A 62 -7.58 1.83 3.87
C ALA A 62 -7.48 3.35 3.61
N PHE A 63 -7.47 3.77 2.36
CA PHE A 63 -7.37 5.17 2.00
C PHE A 63 -8.69 5.74 1.51
N SER A 64 -8.83 7.06 1.66
CA SER A 64 -9.92 7.84 1.09
C SER A 64 -9.42 9.27 0.84
N PHE A 65 -9.47 9.72 -0.41
CA PHE A 65 -9.11 11.09 -0.76
C PHE A 65 -9.96 11.62 -1.89
N SER A 66 -10.08 12.95 -2.00
CA SER A 66 -10.82 13.61 -3.06
C SER A 66 -9.90 13.97 -4.23
N TYR A 67 -10.34 13.69 -5.45
CA TYR A 67 -9.70 14.12 -6.68
C TYR A 67 -10.75 14.74 -7.61
N GLY A 68 -10.69 16.04 -7.83
CA GLY A 68 -11.79 16.79 -8.45
C GLY A 68 -13.07 16.66 -7.62
N ASP A 69 -14.16 16.32 -8.27
CA ASP A 69 -15.47 16.07 -7.63
C ASP A 69 -15.67 14.60 -7.21
N SER A 70 -14.65 13.76 -7.36
CA SER A 70 -14.74 12.33 -7.04
C SER A 70 -14.06 12.01 -5.71
N LEU A 71 -14.68 11.13 -4.93
CA LEU A 71 -14.05 10.49 -3.77
C LEU A 71 -13.47 9.16 -4.22
N ILE A 72 -12.16 9.01 -4.03
CA ILE A 72 -11.42 7.80 -4.34
C ILE A 72 -11.20 7.03 -3.05
N THR A 73 -11.62 5.77 -3.00
CA THR A 73 -11.49 4.92 -1.81
C THR A 73 -10.82 3.61 -2.17
N GLY A 74 -10.13 3.03 -1.20
CA GLY A 74 -9.62 1.68 -1.32
C GLY A 74 -10.67 0.63 -0.97
N ASN A 75 -10.41 -0.62 -1.37
CA ASN A 75 -11.37 -1.72 -1.27
C ASN A 75 -11.05 -2.71 -0.15
N ASN A 76 -9.79 -2.77 0.31
CA ASN A 76 -9.34 -3.83 1.20
C ASN A 76 -8.60 -3.23 2.39
N SER A 77 -9.34 -2.98 3.47
CA SER A 77 -8.80 -2.40 4.69
C SER A 77 -8.18 -3.42 5.65
N SER A 78 -8.24 -4.72 5.33
CA SER A 78 -7.67 -5.80 6.16
C SER A 78 -7.09 -6.89 5.29
N VAL A 79 -5.83 -7.24 5.52
CA VAL A 79 -5.09 -8.24 4.73
C VAL A 79 -4.39 -9.23 5.65
N ILE A 80 -4.30 -10.48 5.20
CA ILE A 80 -3.51 -11.52 5.86
C ILE A 80 -2.09 -11.47 5.29
N TRP A 81 -1.08 -11.32 6.14
CA TRP A 81 0.32 -11.16 5.74
C TRP A 81 0.85 -12.27 4.84
N THR A 82 0.36 -13.50 5.01
CA THR A 82 0.80 -14.67 4.26
C THR A 82 -0.03 -14.96 3.01
N ASP A 83 -1.04 -14.14 2.73
CA ASP A 83 -1.91 -14.27 1.57
C ASP A 83 -1.48 -13.31 0.45
N TYR A 84 -0.76 -13.84 -0.56
CA TYR A 84 -0.30 -13.01 -1.68
C TYR A 84 -1.38 -12.70 -2.70
N GLU A 85 -2.53 -13.35 -2.68
CA GLU A 85 -3.67 -12.98 -3.53
C GLU A 85 -4.24 -11.63 -3.08
N SER A 86 -4.03 -11.26 -1.82
CA SER A 86 -4.41 -9.95 -1.29
C SER A 86 -3.56 -8.78 -1.81
N ALA A 87 -2.50 -9.03 -2.58
CA ALA A 87 -1.62 -8.03 -3.17
C ALA A 87 -1.68 -8.00 -4.71
N GLU A 88 -2.66 -8.63 -5.32
CA GLU A 88 -2.86 -8.58 -6.77
C GLU A 88 -3.43 -7.24 -7.24
N CYS A 89 -3.33 -6.97 -8.56
CA CYS A 89 -3.90 -5.75 -9.15
C CYS A 89 -5.41 -5.69 -8.93
N GLY A 90 -5.88 -4.58 -8.36
CA GLY A 90 -7.29 -4.36 -8.06
C GLY A 90 -7.73 -4.78 -6.66
N THR A 91 -6.84 -5.38 -5.84
CA THR A 91 -7.21 -5.77 -4.47
C THR A 91 -7.22 -4.57 -3.51
N CYS A 92 -6.27 -3.65 -3.65
CA CYS A 92 -6.17 -2.46 -2.79
C CYS A 92 -7.14 -1.35 -3.21
N HIS A 93 -7.38 -1.22 -4.50
CA HIS A 93 -8.39 -0.36 -5.12
C HIS A 93 -9.01 -1.11 -6.31
N GLY A 94 -10.18 -0.71 -6.77
CA GLY A 94 -10.84 -1.32 -7.93
C GLY A 94 -9.98 -1.26 -9.21
N LEU A 95 -10.36 -2.01 -10.22
CA LEU A 95 -9.72 -1.97 -11.53
C LEU A 95 -10.79 -1.70 -12.61
N PRO A 96 -10.99 -0.43 -13.00
CA PRO A 96 -10.31 0.79 -12.54
C PRO A 96 -10.67 1.18 -11.09
N PRO A 97 -9.86 2.01 -10.42
CA PRO A 97 -10.24 2.63 -9.16
C PRO A 97 -11.51 3.48 -9.28
N ASP A 98 -12.20 3.71 -8.17
CA ASP A 98 -13.34 4.61 -8.10
C ASP A 98 -12.96 6.01 -8.65
N GLY A 99 -13.96 6.71 -9.23
CA GLY A 99 -13.73 8.00 -9.88
C GLY A 99 -13.40 7.92 -11.38
N HIS A 100 -13.10 6.73 -11.91
CA HIS A 100 -12.99 6.51 -13.34
C HIS A 100 -14.36 6.28 -13.99
N THR A 101 -14.61 6.90 -15.13
CA THR A 101 -15.82 6.67 -15.91
C THR A 101 -15.60 5.53 -16.90
N GLY A 102 -16.54 4.57 -16.95
CA GLY A 102 -16.49 3.43 -17.87
C GLY A 102 -15.69 2.24 -17.35
N THR A 103 -15.55 1.23 -18.21
CA THR A 103 -14.77 0.01 -17.92
C THR A 103 -13.41 0.09 -18.61
N TRP A 104 -12.35 -0.06 -17.84
CA TRP A 104 -10.98 0.01 -18.33
C TRP A 104 -10.25 -1.30 -18.05
N THR A 105 -9.45 -1.74 -18.98
CA THR A 105 -8.52 -2.85 -18.74
C THR A 105 -7.22 -2.32 -18.15
N LYS A 106 -6.46 -3.18 -17.47
CA LYS A 106 -5.15 -2.87 -16.91
C LYS A 106 -4.21 -2.21 -17.92
N GLN A 107 -4.24 -2.67 -19.18
CA GLN A 107 -3.41 -2.14 -20.27
C GLN A 107 -3.80 -0.71 -20.66
N GLN A 108 -5.06 -0.34 -20.49
CA GLN A 108 -5.54 0.99 -20.84
C GLN A 108 -5.17 2.06 -19.80
N CYS A 109 -4.81 1.66 -18.58
CA CYS A 109 -4.34 2.59 -17.54
C CYS A 109 -3.11 3.39 -18.01
N PHE A 110 -2.28 2.81 -18.87
CA PHE A 110 -1.14 3.48 -19.49
C PHE A 110 -1.51 4.79 -20.21
N ILE A 111 -2.72 4.95 -20.73
CA ILE A 111 -3.15 6.13 -21.49
C ILE A 111 -2.99 7.41 -20.65
N CYS A 112 -3.31 7.35 -19.36
CA CYS A 112 -3.24 8.49 -18.43
C CYS A 112 -2.10 8.36 -17.40
N HIS A 113 -1.56 7.16 -17.21
CA HIS A 113 -0.55 6.85 -16.18
C HIS A 113 0.73 6.28 -16.79
N SER A 114 1.17 6.77 -17.96
CA SER A 114 2.35 6.23 -18.66
C SER A 114 3.66 6.46 -17.92
N THR A 115 3.67 7.33 -16.91
CA THR A 115 4.83 7.51 -16.02
C THR A 115 4.92 6.46 -14.90
N VAL A 116 3.84 5.70 -14.68
CA VAL A 116 3.73 4.67 -13.64
C VAL A 116 3.81 3.27 -14.23
N LEU A 117 3.10 3.03 -15.35
CA LEU A 117 3.00 1.71 -15.97
C LEU A 117 3.13 1.75 -17.50
N ASP A 118 3.53 0.63 -18.08
CA ASP A 118 3.67 0.48 -19.52
C ASP A 118 2.35 0.04 -20.22
N ALA A 119 2.38 -0.06 -21.54
CA ALA A 119 1.24 -0.48 -22.35
C ALA A 119 0.79 -1.94 -22.11
N ASN A 120 1.58 -2.75 -21.41
CA ASN A 120 1.19 -4.08 -20.96
C ASN A 120 0.54 -4.06 -19.58
N GLY A 121 0.46 -2.89 -18.93
CA GLY A 121 -0.04 -2.73 -17.58
C GLY A 121 0.97 -3.20 -16.51
N ILE A 122 2.27 -3.14 -16.82
CA ILE A 122 3.35 -3.46 -15.88
C ILE A 122 3.85 -2.17 -15.26
N ILE A 123 3.97 -2.13 -13.94
CA ILE A 123 4.50 -0.97 -13.22
C ILE A 123 6.00 -0.82 -13.56
N ILE A 124 6.34 0.29 -14.18
CA ILE A 124 7.71 0.63 -14.60
C ILE A 124 8.41 1.57 -13.63
N ASP A 125 7.67 2.39 -12.92
CA ASP A 125 8.20 3.25 -11.86
C ASP A 125 7.50 2.92 -10.52
N LYS A 126 8.13 2.08 -9.74
CA LYS A 126 7.61 1.61 -8.45
C LYS A 126 7.58 2.70 -7.38
N THR A 127 8.34 3.78 -7.56
CA THR A 127 8.35 4.93 -6.64
C THR A 127 7.08 5.77 -6.75
N LYS A 128 6.36 5.63 -7.86
CA LYS A 128 5.09 6.31 -8.14
C LYS A 128 3.85 5.46 -7.84
N HIS A 129 4.04 4.26 -7.34
CA HIS A 129 2.93 3.41 -6.94
C HIS A 129 2.99 3.16 -5.43
N ILE A 130 1.90 3.44 -4.73
CA ILE A 130 1.80 3.45 -3.26
C ILE A 130 2.73 4.51 -2.64
N ASN A 131 2.65 5.74 -3.14
CA ASN A 131 3.44 6.89 -2.67
C ASN A 131 2.59 7.99 -2.00
N GLY A 132 1.28 7.78 -1.86
CA GLY A 132 0.34 8.77 -1.32
C GLY A 132 -0.09 9.83 -2.32
N GLN A 133 0.15 9.65 -3.62
CA GLN A 133 -0.16 10.62 -4.68
C GLN A 133 -0.83 9.95 -5.88
N VAL A 134 -1.55 10.75 -6.66
CA VAL A 134 -2.07 10.33 -7.98
C VAL A 134 -1.14 10.86 -9.05
N ASP A 135 -0.34 9.98 -9.64
CA ASP A 135 0.60 10.32 -10.70
C ASP A 135 -0.07 10.21 -12.07
N LEU A 136 -0.16 11.33 -12.77
CA LEU A 136 -0.65 11.46 -14.14
C LEU A 136 0.49 11.86 -15.10
N ASN A 137 0.21 11.78 -16.41
CA ASN A 137 1.14 12.19 -17.47
C ASN A 137 1.34 13.71 -17.48
#